data_a7fb51e81e5514b125e90c1962dac3b0
#
_entry.id   a7fb51e81e5514b125e90c1962dac3b0
#
_cell.length_a   1.000
_cell.length_b   1.000
_cell.length_c   1.000
_cell.angle_alpha   90.00
_cell.angle_beta   90.00
_cell.angle_gamma   90.00
#
_symmetry.space_group_name_H-M   'P 1'
#
loop_
_entity.id
_entity.type
_entity.pdbx_description
1 polymer ?
#
loop_
_entity_poly.entity_id
_entity_poly.type
_entity_poly.pdbx_seq_one_letter_code
_entity_poly.pdbx_strand_id
1 'polypeptide(L)'
;VLELYLGGARSGKSRLAEQRACDSGRELIYIATATAGDAEMAARIAHHRQQRAGCGWHTVEAPEQLCQAIAEHAAENRCILVDCLTLWLSNWLIKDDEQQWQGVRAGFLQCIQRNPGQVILVSNEVGQGVVPTGALTRRFVDEAGRLHQDIAAVADRVVFVTAGLEQVLKGK
;
A
#
# COMPACT_ATOMS: atom_id res chain seq x y z
N VAL A 1 10.70 -11.06 0.12
CA VAL A 1 10.33 -10.54 -1.22
C VAL A 1 9.44 -9.33 -1.04
N LEU A 2 9.79 -8.22 -1.71
CA LEU A 2 9.04 -6.96 -1.69
C LEU A 2 8.49 -6.64 -3.08
N GLU A 3 7.18 -6.44 -3.17
CA GLU A 3 6.50 -6.10 -4.41
C GLU A 3 5.70 -4.80 -4.26
N LEU A 4 5.68 -3.96 -5.30
CA LEU A 4 4.90 -2.72 -5.36
C LEU A 4 3.93 -2.76 -6.53
N TYR A 5 2.64 -2.59 -6.24
CA TYR A 5 1.56 -2.49 -7.22
C TYR A 5 1.04 -1.05 -7.28
N LEU A 6 1.25 -0.41 -8.40
CA LEU A 6 0.82 0.96 -8.69
C LEU A 6 -0.33 0.95 -9.71
N GLY A 7 -1.18 1.96 -9.64
CA GLY A 7 -2.23 2.18 -10.64
C GLY A 7 -3.22 3.23 -10.21
N GLY A 8 -3.99 3.74 -11.14
CA GLY A 8 -5.04 4.72 -10.89
C GLY A 8 -6.23 4.14 -10.11
N ALA A 9 -7.19 5.00 -9.80
CA ALA A 9 -8.45 4.59 -9.18
C ALA A 9 -9.17 3.55 -10.07
N ARG A 10 -9.67 2.49 -9.44
CA ARG A 10 -10.39 1.40 -10.12
C ARG A 10 -9.63 0.73 -11.27
N SER A 11 -8.30 0.77 -11.23
CA SER A 11 -7.45 0.12 -12.25
C SER A 11 -7.45 -1.42 -12.17
N GLY A 12 -7.88 -1.99 -11.05
CA GLY A 12 -7.78 -3.42 -10.76
C GLY A 12 -6.53 -3.80 -9.95
N LYS A 13 -5.72 -2.83 -9.51
CA LYS A 13 -4.46 -3.10 -8.78
C LYS A 13 -4.64 -3.90 -7.51
N SER A 14 -5.63 -3.55 -6.67
CA SER A 14 -5.88 -4.29 -5.41
C SER A 14 -6.27 -5.74 -5.68
N ARG A 15 -7.16 -5.98 -6.65
CA ARG A 15 -7.57 -7.34 -7.06
C ARG A 15 -6.37 -8.17 -7.53
N LEU A 16 -5.51 -7.59 -8.37
CA LEU A 16 -4.32 -8.29 -8.88
C LEU A 16 -3.29 -8.55 -7.78
N ALA A 17 -3.08 -7.60 -6.89
CA ALA A 17 -2.22 -7.77 -5.72
C ALA A 17 -2.76 -8.86 -4.75
N GLU A 18 -4.07 -8.88 -4.49
CA GLU A 18 -4.73 -9.94 -3.71
C GLU A 18 -4.57 -11.32 -4.36
N GLN A 19 -4.77 -11.42 -5.67
CA GLN A 19 -4.56 -12.67 -6.41
C GLN A 19 -3.10 -13.12 -6.29
N ARG A 20 -2.15 -12.21 -6.46
CA ARG A 20 -0.71 -12.50 -6.30
C ARG A 20 -0.38 -13.03 -4.91
N ALA A 21 -1.00 -12.46 -3.87
CA ALA A 21 -0.84 -12.93 -2.50
C ALA A 21 -1.44 -14.33 -2.31
N CYS A 22 -2.66 -14.58 -2.81
CA CYS A 22 -3.31 -15.90 -2.73
C CYS A 22 -2.47 -16.98 -3.43
N ASP A 23 -1.90 -16.67 -4.59
CA ASP A 23 -1.07 -17.59 -5.39
C ASP A 23 0.27 -17.92 -4.70
N SER A 24 0.67 -17.16 -3.68
CA SER A 24 1.91 -17.41 -2.94
C SER A 24 1.86 -18.71 -2.10
N GLY A 25 0.67 -19.22 -1.80
CA GLY A 25 0.47 -20.36 -0.92
C GLY A 25 0.84 -20.13 0.55
N ARG A 26 1.03 -18.87 0.94
CA ARG A 26 1.42 -18.45 2.29
C ARG A 26 0.21 -18.12 3.14
N GLU A 27 0.41 -18.00 4.45
CA GLU A 27 -0.56 -17.40 5.37
C GLU A 27 -0.75 -15.91 5.03
N LEU A 28 -2.00 -15.46 4.87
CA LEU A 28 -2.32 -14.16 4.31
C LEU A 28 -2.69 -13.14 5.39
N ILE A 29 -1.95 -12.04 5.44
CA ILE A 29 -2.20 -10.90 6.33
C ILE A 29 -2.56 -9.70 5.47
N TYR A 30 -3.73 -9.11 5.71
CA TYR A 30 -4.18 -7.88 5.06
C TYR A 30 -4.08 -6.71 6.04
N ILE A 31 -3.25 -5.72 5.72
CA ILE A 31 -3.12 -4.50 6.51
C ILE A 31 -3.91 -3.39 5.81
N ALA A 32 -5.00 -2.96 6.45
CA ALA A 32 -5.84 -1.87 6.01
C ALA A 32 -5.36 -0.55 6.61
N THR A 33 -5.13 0.44 5.77
CA THR A 33 -4.73 1.80 6.18
C THR A 33 -5.90 2.78 6.21
N ALA A 34 -7.05 2.38 5.67
CA ALA A 34 -8.27 3.17 5.71
C ALA A 34 -8.89 3.21 7.11
N THR A 35 -9.43 4.37 7.47
CA THR A 35 -10.30 4.53 8.63
C THR A 35 -11.74 4.73 8.17
N ALA A 36 -12.71 4.17 8.91
CA ALA A 36 -14.12 4.37 8.66
C ALA A 36 -14.54 5.78 9.13
N GLY A 37 -14.18 6.83 8.35
CA GLY A 37 -14.52 8.22 8.68
C GLY A 37 -15.99 8.59 8.42
N ASP A 38 -16.66 7.84 7.52
CA ASP A 38 -18.07 8.01 7.18
C ASP A 38 -18.74 6.68 6.80
N ALA A 39 -20.07 6.71 6.59
CA ALA A 39 -20.84 5.51 6.26
C ALA A 39 -20.47 4.91 4.89
N GLU A 40 -20.10 5.74 3.92
CA GLU A 40 -19.66 5.27 2.59
C GLU A 40 -18.34 4.51 2.69
N MET A 41 -17.38 5.05 3.43
CA MET A 41 -16.08 4.39 3.66
C MET A 41 -16.24 3.09 4.45
N ALA A 42 -17.11 3.09 5.49
CA ALA A 42 -17.44 1.88 6.24
C ALA A 42 -18.03 0.78 5.34
N ALA A 43 -18.95 1.16 4.43
CA ALA A 43 -19.54 0.23 3.45
C ALA A 43 -18.49 -0.33 2.48
N ARG A 44 -17.55 0.49 1.99
CA ARG A 44 -16.45 0.06 1.13
C ARG A 44 -15.52 -0.94 1.85
N ILE A 45 -15.16 -0.64 3.09
CA ILE A 45 -14.33 -1.54 3.92
C ILE A 45 -15.04 -2.88 4.12
N ALA A 46 -16.33 -2.87 4.46
CA ALA A 46 -17.12 -4.08 4.65
C ALA A 46 -17.21 -4.91 3.36
N HIS A 47 -17.44 -4.26 2.21
CA HIS A 47 -17.50 -4.91 0.91
C HIS A 47 -16.15 -5.60 0.56
N HIS A 48 -15.03 -4.91 0.74
CA HIS A 48 -13.71 -5.48 0.53
C HIS A 48 -13.40 -6.65 1.46
N ARG A 49 -13.83 -6.59 2.72
CA ARG A 49 -13.72 -7.72 3.65
C ARG A 49 -14.51 -8.94 3.19
N GLN A 50 -15.73 -8.74 2.69
CA GLN A 50 -16.55 -9.83 2.15
C GLN A 50 -15.92 -10.49 0.93
N GLN A 51 -15.35 -9.70 0.01
CA GLN A 51 -14.66 -10.22 -1.18
C GLN A 51 -13.45 -11.07 -0.82
N ARG A 52 -12.75 -10.75 0.28
CA ARG A 52 -11.57 -11.49 0.75
C ARG A 52 -11.89 -12.72 1.60
N ALA A 53 -13.12 -12.88 2.04
CA ALA A 53 -13.51 -13.95 2.97
C ALA A 53 -13.19 -15.38 2.47
N GLY A 54 -13.07 -15.59 1.13
CA GLY A 54 -12.78 -16.88 0.52
C GLY A 54 -11.32 -17.37 0.60
N CYS A 55 -10.34 -16.49 0.92
CA CYS A 55 -8.91 -16.82 0.89
C CYS A 55 -8.24 -16.92 2.27
N GLY A 56 -8.99 -16.86 3.36
CA GLY A 56 -8.42 -16.99 4.71
C GLY A 56 -7.55 -15.82 5.18
N TRP A 57 -7.89 -14.59 4.78
CA TRP A 57 -7.19 -13.39 5.19
C TRP A 57 -7.38 -13.08 6.68
N HIS A 58 -6.28 -12.82 7.37
CA HIS A 58 -6.29 -12.13 8.66
C HIS A 58 -6.15 -10.62 8.43
N THR A 59 -7.14 -9.84 8.86
CA THR A 59 -7.17 -8.38 8.65
C THR A 59 -6.70 -7.63 9.88
N VAL A 60 -5.76 -6.71 9.68
CA VAL A 60 -5.21 -5.80 10.68
C VAL A 60 -5.45 -4.35 10.25
N GLU A 61 -5.87 -3.49 11.15
CA GLU A 61 -6.04 -2.06 10.88
C GLU A 61 -4.80 -1.30 11.36
N ALA A 62 -4.14 -0.57 10.45
CA ALA A 62 -2.97 0.24 10.75
C ALA A 62 -2.98 1.54 9.95
N PRO A 63 -3.82 2.52 10.31
CA PRO A 63 -3.91 3.79 9.59
C PRO A 63 -2.63 4.62 9.67
N GLU A 64 -1.85 4.49 10.73
CA GLU A 64 -0.63 5.26 10.98
C GLU A 64 0.59 4.38 11.26
N GLN A 65 0.48 3.41 12.16
CA GLN A 65 1.59 2.57 12.65
C GLN A 65 1.89 1.39 11.74
N LEU A 66 2.06 1.66 10.46
CA LEU A 66 2.23 0.64 9.41
C LEU A 66 3.49 -0.21 9.62
N CYS A 67 4.60 0.42 9.98
CA CYS A 67 5.86 -0.27 10.28
C CYS A 67 5.72 -1.30 11.41
N GLN A 68 5.05 -0.90 12.50
CA GLN A 68 4.81 -1.77 13.64
C GLN A 68 3.92 -2.95 13.22
N ALA A 69 2.83 -2.69 12.52
CA ALA A 69 1.91 -3.73 12.05
C ALA A 69 2.62 -4.75 11.13
N ILE A 70 3.47 -4.28 10.22
CA ILE A 70 4.27 -5.16 9.38
C ILE A 70 5.23 -6.00 10.23
N ALA A 71 5.99 -5.40 11.13
CA ALA A 71 6.98 -6.10 11.95
C ALA A 71 6.35 -7.17 12.88
N GLU A 72 5.17 -6.89 13.44
CA GLU A 72 4.45 -7.81 14.30
C GLU A 72 3.91 -9.04 13.56
N HIS A 73 3.61 -8.90 12.28
CA HIS A 73 3.00 -9.97 11.48
C HIS A 73 3.96 -10.63 10.48
N ALA A 74 5.16 -10.09 10.29
CA ALA A 74 6.13 -10.62 9.36
C ALA A 74 6.67 -11.99 9.79
N ALA A 75 6.65 -12.97 8.88
CA ALA A 75 7.22 -14.30 9.08
C ALA A 75 7.54 -14.92 7.70
N GLU A 76 8.47 -15.86 7.66
CA GLU A 76 8.88 -16.50 6.39
C GLU A 76 7.74 -17.19 5.65
N ASN A 77 6.77 -17.74 6.39
CA ASN A 77 5.59 -18.41 5.83
C ASN A 77 4.42 -17.46 5.55
N ARG A 78 4.58 -16.15 5.69
CA ARG A 78 3.50 -15.15 5.54
C ARG A 78 3.67 -14.27 4.33
N CYS A 79 2.53 -13.88 3.76
CA CYS A 79 2.41 -12.81 2.78
C CYS A 79 1.58 -11.68 3.38
N ILE A 80 2.17 -10.50 3.50
CA ILE A 80 1.52 -9.28 3.98
C ILE A 80 1.15 -8.45 2.77
N LEU A 81 -0.12 -8.07 2.66
CA LEU A 81 -0.59 -7.10 1.68
C LEU A 81 -1.04 -5.83 2.38
N VAL A 82 -0.49 -4.70 1.97
CA VAL A 82 -0.85 -3.37 2.49
C VAL A 82 -1.70 -2.64 1.45
N ASP A 83 -2.92 -2.28 1.81
CA ASP A 83 -3.83 -1.52 0.95
C ASP A 83 -4.43 -0.34 1.73
N CYS A 84 -4.00 0.90 1.45
CA CYS A 84 -3.00 1.31 0.48
C CYS A 84 -2.04 2.36 1.08
N LEU A 85 -0.89 2.52 0.47
CA LEU A 85 0.11 3.50 0.91
C LEU A 85 -0.35 4.95 0.75
N THR A 86 -1.17 5.25 -0.25
CA THR A 86 -1.69 6.60 -0.47
C THR A 86 -2.60 7.07 0.66
N LEU A 87 -3.45 6.22 1.23
CA LEU A 87 -4.24 6.57 2.41
C LEU A 87 -3.35 6.72 3.66
N TRP A 88 -2.38 5.84 3.84
CA TRP A 88 -1.40 5.96 4.92
C TRP A 88 -0.62 7.27 4.84
N LEU A 89 -0.13 7.64 3.65
CA LEU A 89 0.53 8.93 3.40
C LEU A 89 -0.40 10.11 3.76
N SER A 90 -1.65 10.07 3.31
CA SER A 90 -2.65 11.09 3.61
C SER A 90 -2.86 11.26 5.11
N ASN A 91 -2.93 10.16 5.87
CA ASN A 91 -3.10 10.18 7.33
C ASN A 91 -1.94 10.90 8.05
N TRP A 92 -0.73 10.84 7.49
CA TRP A 92 0.42 11.55 8.03
C TRP A 92 0.51 13.01 7.56
N LEU A 93 0.24 13.30 6.29
CA LEU A 93 0.37 14.65 5.75
C LEU A 93 -0.64 15.65 6.32
N ILE A 94 -1.83 15.20 6.71
CA ILE A 94 -2.83 16.06 7.36
C ILE A 94 -2.38 16.58 8.73
N LYS A 95 -1.38 15.96 9.36
CA LYS A 95 -0.82 16.40 10.64
C LYS A 95 0.08 17.64 10.50
N ASP A 96 0.47 17.97 9.28
CA ASP A 96 1.30 19.13 8.92
C ASP A 96 2.61 19.24 9.70
N ASP A 97 3.24 18.09 9.98
CA ASP A 97 4.55 17.97 10.62
C ASP A 97 5.55 17.31 9.66
N GLU A 98 6.31 18.14 8.96
CA GLU A 98 7.29 17.70 7.95
C GLU A 98 8.39 16.84 8.55
N GLN A 99 8.92 17.23 9.72
CA GLN A 99 10.00 16.50 10.36
C GLN A 99 9.54 15.11 10.81
N GLN A 100 8.34 15.02 11.36
CA GLN A 100 7.75 13.75 11.75
C GLN A 100 7.52 12.85 10.53
N TRP A 101 6.97 13.38 9.44
CA TRP A 101 6.77 12.63 8.22
C TRP A 101 8.09 12.09 7.64
N GLN A 102 9.13 12.88 7.58
CA GLN A 102 10.43 12.43 7.06
C GLN A 102 11.01 11.28 7.92
N GLY A 103 10.85 11.33 9.23
CA GLY A 103 11.23 10.25 10.13
C GLY A 103 10.41 8.97 9.91
N VAL A 104 9.10 9.10 9.76
CA VAL A 104 8.18 7.98 9.47
C VAL A 104 8.52 7.32 8.13
N ARG A 105 8.73 8.11 7.08
CA ARG A 105 9.11 7.63 5.77
C ARG A 105 10.44 6.85 5.80
N ALA A 106 11.46 7.42 6.43
CA ALA A 106 12.77 6.77 6.54
C ALA A 106 12.68 5.43 7.32
N GLY A 107 11.94 5.41 8.43
CA GLY A 107 11.70 4.20 9.22
C GLY A 107 10.94 3.14 8.42
N PHE A 108 9.95 3.54 7.65
CA PHE A 108 9.19 2.64 6.78
C PHE A 108 10.07 1.97 5.72
N LEU A 109 10.93 2.73 5.05
CA LEU A 109 11.85 2.20 4.04
C LEU A 109 12.84 1.19 4.64
N GLN A 110 13.31 1.42 5.86
CA GLN A 110 14.14 0.44 6.56
C GLN A 110 13.37 -0.82 6.95
N CYS A 111 12.13 -0.65 7.41
CA CYS A 111 11.25 -1.73 7.81
C CYS A 111 10.99 -2.71 6.65
N ILE A 112 10.55 -2.21 5.51
CA ILE A 112 10.18 -3.07 4.36
C ILE A 112 11.37 -3.82 3.74
N GLN A 113 12.60 -3.34 3.89
CA GLN A 113 13.79 -4.00 3.39
C GLN A 113 14.23 -5.21 4.23
N ARG A 114 13.81 -5.30 5.48
CA ARG A 114 14.28 -6.31 6.44
C ARG A 114 13.26 -7.39 6.75
N ASN A 115 12.11 -7.39 6.07
CA ASN A 115 11.04 -8.32 6.37
C ASN A 115 11.32 -9.74 5.88
N PRO A 116 11.15 -10.73 6.74
CA PRO A 116 11.03 -12.11 6.28
C PRO A 116 9.72 -12.32 5.52
N GLY A 117 9.68 -13.31 4.64
CA GLY A 117 8.49 -13.65 3.86
C GLY A 117 8.24 -12.73 2.67
N GLN A 118 6.97 -12.46 2.38
CA GLN A 118 6.57 -11.62 1.25
C GLN A 118 5.75 -10.41 1.72
N VAL A 119 6.06 -9.25 1.17
CA VAL A 119 5.30 -8.01 1.39
C VAL A 119 4.88 -7.45 0.04
N ILE A 120 3.58 -7.23 -0.13
CA ILE A 120 2.98 -6.61 -1.31
C ILE A 120 2.39 -5.27 -0.89
N LEU A 121 2.86 -4.19 -1.49
CA LEU A 121 2.40 -2.84 -1.24
C LEU A 121 1.53 -2.36 -2.39
N VAL A 122 0.34 -1.87 -2.08
CA VAL A 122 -0.59 -1.29 -3.07
C VAL A 122 -0.61 0.22 -2.88
N SER A 123 -0.50 0.97 -3.97
CA SER A 123 -0.56 2.43 -3.93
C SER A 123 -1.22 3.01 -5.18
N ASN A 124 -1.92 4.14 -5.02
CA ASN A 124 -2.48 4.86 -6.15
C ASN A 124 -1.41 5.70 -6.84
N GLU A 125 -1.35 5.63 -8.17
CA GLU A 125 -0.62 6.61 -8.98
C GLU A 125 -1.48 7.87 -9.13
N VAL A 126 -1.00 8.99 -8.61
CA VAL A 126 -1.73 10.27 -8.57
C VAL A 126 -0.98 11.41 -9.26
N GLY A 127 0.20 11.15 -9.82
CA GLY A 127 1.12 12.15 -10.34
C GLY A 127 1.11 12.33 -11.87
N GLN A 128 0.25 11.62 -12.61
CA GLN A 128 0.23 11.68 -14.08
C GLN A 128 -0.83 12.64 -14.65
N GLY A 129 -1.54 13.36 -13.81
CA GLY A 129 -2.52 14.35 -14.21
C GLY A 129 -1.99 15.78 -14.17
N VAL A 130 -2.92 16.73 -14.25
CA VAL A 130 -2.61 18.16 -14.08
C VAL A 130 -2.14 18.42 -12.65
N VAL A 131 -1.09 19.25 -12.49
CA VAL A 131 -0.59 19.66 -11.18
C VAL A 131 -1.69 20.41 -10.42
N PRO A 132 -2.07 19.95 -9.21
CA PRO A 132 -3.13 20.58 -8.44
C PRO A 132 -2.81 22.00 -8.01
N THR A 133 -3.83 22.85 -7.91
CA THR A 133 -3.65 24.25 -7.45
C THR A 133 -3.56 24.34 -5.92
N GLY A 134 -4.15 23.40 -5.17
CA GLY A 134 -4.09 23.36 -3.71
C GLY A 134 -2.73 22.93 -3.19
N ALA A 135 -2.16 23.66 -2.23
CA ALA A 135 -0.83 23.38 -1.69
C ALA A 135 -0.73 21.99 -1.04
N LEU A 136 -1.73 21.60 -0.25
CA LEU A 136 -1.77 20.27 0.39
C LEU A 136 -1.85 19.15 -0.63
N THR A 137 -2.67 19.31 -1.67
CA THR A 137 -2.82 18.32 -2.73
C THR A 137 -1.53 18.19 -3.54
N ARG A 138 -0.85 19.30 -3.86
CA ARG A 138 0.48 19.25 -4.51
C ARG A 138 1.50 18.51 -3.66
N ARG A 139 1.55 18.81 -2.35
CA ARG A 139 2.44 18.14 -1.41
C ARG A 139 2.16 16.63 -1.37
N PHE A 140 0.89 16.24 -1.34
CA PHE A 140 0.49 14.84 -1.40
C PHE A 140 0.99 14.15 -2.67
N VAL A 141 0.80 14.76 -3.84
CA VAL A 141 1.27 14.22 -5.13
C VAL A 141 2.80 14.10 -5.14
N ASP A 142 3.52 15.10 -4.68
CA ASP A 142 4.99 15.10 -4.64
C ASP A 142 5.52 14.02 -3.69
N GLU A 143 4.96 13.92 -2.48
CA GLU A 143 5.38 12.93 -1.49
C GLU A 143 5.01 11.50 -1.90
N ALA A 144 3.86 11.30 -2.56
CA ALA A 144 3.51 10.00 -3.14
C ALA A 144 4.53 9.58 -4.20
N GLY A 145 4.90 10.48 -5.10
CA GLY A 145 5.91 10.21 -6.13
C GLY A 145 7.29 9.86 -5.54
N ARG A 146 7.75 10.62 -4.53
CA ARG A 146 9.01 10.33 -3.82
C ARG A 146 8.97 8.99 -3.12
N LEU A 147 7.89 8.70 -2.41
CA LEU A 147 7.71 7.41 -1.72
C LEU A 147 7.73 6.24 -2.70
N HIS A 148 7.03 6.36 -3.84
CA HIS A 148 7.03 5.34 -4.88
C HIS A 148 8.42 5.08 -5.47
N GLN A 149 9.20 6.14 -5.74
CA GLN A 149 10.56 6.02 -6.22
C GLN A 149 11.47 5.28 -5.23
N ASP A 150 11.39 5.66 -3.95
CA ASP A 150 12.20 5.02 -2.89
C ASP A 150 11.85 3.55 -2.73
N ILE A 151 10.57 3.20 -2.72
CA ILE A 151 10.13 1.79 -2.63
C ILE A 151 10.54 1.02 -3.89
N ALA A 152 10.33 1.59 -5.08
CA ALA A 152 10.69 0.95 -6.34
C ALA A 152 12.19 0.66 -6.45
N ALA A 153 13.04 1.52 -5.86
CA ALA A 153 14.49 1.31 -5.83
C ALA A 153 14.85 0.01 -5.08
N VAL A 154 14.17 -0.30 -3.98
CA VAL A 154 14.45 -1.46 -3.11
C VAL A 154 13.55 -2.66 -3.35
N ALA A 155 12.43 -2.51 -4.05
CA ALA A 155 11.51 -3.60 -4.35
C ALA A 155 12.13 -4.62 -5.32
N ASP A 156 11.78 -5.89 -5.13
CA ASP A 156 12.15 -6.98 -6.04
C ASP A 156 11.29 -6.94 -7.31
N ARG A 157 10.02 -6.52 -7.19
CA ARG A 157 9.08 -6.42 -8.30
C ARG A 157 8.27 -5.13 -8.20
N VAL A 158 8.08 -4.46 -9.35
CA VAL A 158 7.21 -3.28 -9.49
C VAL A 158 6.26 -3.50 -10.66
N VAL A 159 4.97 -3.34 -10.41
CA VAL A 159 3.91 -3.53 -11.40
C VAL A 159 3.08 -2.26 -11.51
N PHE A 160 2.80 -1.83 -12.72
CA PHE A 160 1.83 -0.79 -13.02
C PHE A 160 0.56 -1.43 -13.60
N VAL A 161 -0.60 -1.08 -13.04
CA VAL A 161 -1.88 -1.65 -13.43
C VAL A 161 -2.75 -0.61 -14.13
N THR A 162 -3.16 -0.91 -15.35
CA THR A 162 -4.06 -0.10 -16.15
C THR A 162 -5.16 -0.98 -16.74
N ALA A 163 -6.42 -0.59 -16.58
CA ALA A 163 -7.57 -1.30 -17.17
C ALA A 163 -7.61 -2.81 -16.82
N GLY A 164 -7.19 -3.17 -15.62
CA GLY A 164 -7.15 -4.56 -15.15
C GLY A 164 -5.98 -5.39 -15.69
N LEU A 165 -5.03 -4.76 -16.39
CA LEU A 165 -3.86 -5.41 -16.97
C LEU A 165 -2.58 -5.01 -16.24
N GLU A 166 -1.71 -5.98 -16.01
CA GLU A 166 -0.39 -5.77 -15.42
C GLU A 166 0.64 -5.37 -16.45
N GLN A 167 1.42 -4.35 -16.12
CA GLN A 167 2.68 -4.02 -16.79
C GLN A 167 3.81 -4.13 -15.78
N VAL A 168 4.69 -5.11 -15.96
CA VAL A 168 5.85 -5.29 -15.08
C VAL A 168 6.92 -4.26 -15.45
N LEU A 169 7.22 -3.35 -14.51
CA LEU A 169 8.24 -2.30 -14.66
C LEU A 169 9.61 -2.76 -14.15
N LYS A 170 9.64 -3.62 -13.14
CA LYS A 170 10.85 -4.16 -12.54
C LYS A 170 10.59 -5.59 -12.03
N GLY A 171 11.60 -6.44 -12.15
CA GLY A 171 11.53 -7.86 -11.73
C GLY A 171 10.93 -8.77 -12.82
N LYS A 172 10.68 -10.03 -12.42
CA LYS A 172 10.07 -11.06 -13.28
C LYS A 172 8.66 -11.38 -12.83
#